data_3018668bbe81a2829f52d670fcc2c66d
#
_entry.id   3018668bbe81a2829f52d670fcc2c66d
#
_cell.length_a   1.000
_cell.length_b   1.000
_cell.length_c   1.000
_cell.angle_alpha   90.00
_cell.angle_beta   90.00
_cell.angle_gamma   90.00
#
_symmetry.space_group_name_H-M   'P 1'
#
loop_
_entity.id
_entity.type
_entity.pdbx_description
1 polymer ?
#
loop_
_entity_poly.entity_id
_entity_poly.type
_entity_poly.pdbx_seq_one_letter_code
_entity_poly.pdbx_strand_id
1 'polypeptide(L)'
;MKISRGLTPSTSRPYSVVTIGNFDGHHHGHRALLDRVVATARREAGTALVLTFDPHPVKILAPQVNLMFLTTPEEKLARFEAAGIDEVVFLEFTTAFAALSPAQFAKQVLCDGIGTRELYVGEHFAFGK
;
A
#
# COMPACT_ATOMS: atom_id res chain seq x y z
N MET A 1 4.01 -10.05 11.06
CA MET A 1 3.48 -8.97 10.19
C MET A 1 1.97 -8.87 10.41
N LYS A 2 1.51 -7.67 10.74
CA LYS A 2 0.08 -7.42 10.94
C LYS A 2 -0.61 -7.22 9.60
N ILE A 3 -1.79 -7.80 9.43
CA ILE A 3 -2.59 -7.67 8.21
C ILE A 3 -3.94 -7.09 8.60
N SER A 4 -4.32 -5.99 7.94
CA SER A 4 -5.60 -5.32 8.20
C SER A 4 -6.35 -5.13 6.89
N ARG A 5 -7.68 -5.24 6.95
CA ARG A 5 -8.54 -4.94 5.81
C ARG A 5 -9.40 -3.74 6.17
N GLY A 6 -9.28 -2.71 5.34
CA GLY A 6 -9.93 -1.43 5.61
C GLY A 6 -9.12 -0.55 6.56
N LEU A 7 -9.55 0.70 6.68
CA LEU A 7 -8.89 1.66 7.54
C LEU A 7 -9.42 1.56 8.95
N THR A 8 -8.54 1.25 9.87
CA THR A 8 -8.85 1.27 11.29
C THR A 8 -8.04 2.38 11.92
N PRO A 9 -8.65 3.44 12.45
CA PRO A 9 -7.89 4.48 13.12
C PRO A 9 -7.03 3.87 14.20
N SER A 10 -5.74 4.14 14.14
CA SER A 10 -4.82 3.66 15.15
C SER A 10 -3.89 4.78 15.54
N THR A 11 -3.97 5.17 16.78
CA THR A 11 -3.07 6.16 17.37
C THR A 11 -1.84 5.51 17.98
N SER A 12 -1.78 4.17 17.93
CA SER A 12 -0.71 3.42 18.59
C SER A 12 0.44 3.03 17.68
N ARG A 13 0.33 3.32 16.36
CA ARG A 13 1.45 3.03 15.44
C ARG A 13 2.61 3.97 15.70
N PRO A 14 3.79 3.45 16.05
CA PRO A 14 4.95 4.32 16.07
C PRO A 14 5.32 4.74 14.66
N TYR A 15 5.68 5.98 14.49
CA TYR A 15 6.20 6.62 13.28
C TYR A 15 5.95 5.82 11.99
N SER A 16 4.80 6.01 11.35
CA SER A 16 4.41 5.22 10.18
C SER A 16 5.14 5.68 8.93
N VAL A 17 5.92 4.78 8.35
CA VAL A 17 6.57 4.94 7.05
C VAL A 17 5.80 4.08 6.07
N VAL A 18 5.15 4.70 5.08
CA VAL A 18 4.14 4.07 4.25
C VAL A 18 4.57 4.03 2.80
N THR A 19 4.31 2.92 2.12
CA THR A 19 4.34 2.86 0.67
C THR A 19 3.00 2.37 0.16
N ILE A 20 2.61 2.86 -1.01
CA ILE A 20 1.33 2.55 -1.63
C ILE A 20 1.56 1.97 -3.01
N GLY A 21 0.85 0.93 -3.37
CA GLY A 21 0.90 0.39 -4.71
C GLY A 21 0.16 -0.93 -4.81
N ASN A 22 0.07 -1.44 -6.01
CA ASN A 22 -0.51 -2.75 -6.28
C ASN A 22 0.51 -3.86 -6.09
N PHE A 23 1.78 -3.57 -6.33
CA PHE A 23 2.92 -4.49 -6.15
C PHE A 23 2.77 -5.80 -6.92
N ASP A 24 2.27 -5.71 -8.15
CA ASP A 24 2.16 -6.87 -9.03
C ASP A 24 3.46 -7.11 -9.79
N GLY A 25 3.70 -8.37 -10.13
CA GLY A 25 4.86 -8.77 -10.91
C GLY A 25 6.16 -8.79 -10.09
N HIS A 26 7.25 -9.06 -10.78
CA HIS A 26 8.58 -9.16 -10.17
C HIS A 26 9.43 -7.98 -10.62
N HIS A 27 9.23 -6.83 -9.99
CA HIS A 27 9.99 -5.64 -10.33
C HIS A 27 11.08 -5.36 -9.30
N HIS A 28 12.29 -5.13 -9.76
CA HIS A 28 13.40 -4.73 -8.90
C HIS A 28 13.09 -3.40 -8.18
N GLY A 29 12.34 -2.53 -8.84
CA GLY A 29 11.91 -1.27 -8.23
C GLY A 29 11.04 -1.46 -7.00
N HIS A 30 10.17 -2.49 -7.02
CA HIS A 30 9.35 -2.81 -5.84
C HIS A 30 10.22 -3.20 -4.66
N ARG A 31 11.23 -4.02 -4.89
CA ARG A 31 12.14 -4.46 -3.86
C ARG A 31 12.92 -3.29 -3.26
N ALA A 32 13.45 -2.43 -4.11
CA ALA A 32 14.18 -1.24 -3.66
C ALA A 32 13.30 -0.32 -2.83
N LEU A 33 12.05 -0.14 -3.25
CA LEU A 33 11.09 0.68 -2.53
C LEU A 33 10.77 0.11 -1.15
N LEU A 34 10.50 -1.20 -1.08
CA LEU A 34 10.23 -1.88 0.19
C LEU A 34 11.44 -1.80 1.12
N ASP A 35 12.63 -2.03 0.59
CA ASP A 35 13.87 -1.97 1.39
C ASP A 35 14.06 -0.57 1.98
N ARG A 36 13.76 0.47 1.21
CA ARG A 36 13.87 1.86 1.67
C ARG A 36 12.87 2.16 2.79
N VAL A 37 11.63 1.71 2.63
CA VAL A 37 10.59 1.89 3.64
C VAL A 37 11.01 1.23 4.95
N VAL A 38 11.46 -0.01 4.88
CA VAL A 38 11.90 -0.77 6.06
C VAL A 38 13.10 -0.10 6.72
N ALA A 39 14.10 0.29 5.94
CA ALA A 39 15.31 0.94 6.48
C ALA A 39 14.94 2.25 7.20
N THR A 40 14.05 3.04 6.60
CA THR A 40 13.61 4.29 7.21
C THR A 40 12.85 4.03 8.52
N ALA A 41 11.94 3.05 8.50
CA ALA A 41 11.20 2.68 9.70
C ALA A 41 12.12 2.23 10.83
N ARG A 42 13.15 1.43 10.52
CA ARG A 42 14.10 0.97 11.54
C ARG A 42 14.91 2.13 12.12
N ARG A 43 15.34 3.05 11.27
CA ARG A 43 16.08 4.23 11.71
C ARG A 43 15.25 5.10 12.66
N GLU A 44 13.95 5.22 12.41
CA GLU A 44 13.05 6.05 13.22
C GLU A 44 12.35 5.27 14.33
N ALA A 45 12.70 4.00 14.55
CA ALA A 45 12.01 3.10 15.48
C ALA A 45 10.50 3.05 15.21
N GLY A 46 10.13 3.05 13.93
CA GLY A 46 8.76 3.19 13.49
C GLY A 46 8.18 1.92 12.87
N THR A 47 7.06 2.08 12.19
CA THR A 47 6.33 1.02 11.53
C THR A 47 6.51 1.11 10.02
N ALA A 48 6.96 0.03 9.39
CA ALA A 48 7.02 -0.09 7.94
C ALA A 48 5.68 -0.65 7.46
N LEU A 49 4.91 0.15 6.73
CA LEU A 49 3.53 -0.17 6.36
C LEU A 49 3.36 -0.13 4.85
N VAL A 50 2.71 -1.16 4.31
CA VAL A 50 2.30 -1.21 2.90
C VAL A 50 0.79 -1.02 2.82
N LEU A 51 0.38 -0.09 1.97
CA LEU A 51 -1.02 0.13 1.64
C LEU A 51 -1.24 -0.40 0.23
N THR A 52 -2.09 -1.40 0.09
CA THR A 52 -2.37 -2.02 -1.19
C THR A 52 -3.87 -2.26 -1.35
N PHE A 53 -4.28 -2.79 -2.49
CA PHE A 53 -5.69 -2.88 -2.85
C PHE A 53 -6.12 -4.33 -3.09
N ASP A 54 -7.32 -4.65 -2.66
CA ASP A 54 -7.96 -5.93 -2.92
C ASP A 54 -9.48 -5.68 -3.03
N PRO A 55 -10.09 -5.85 -4.19
CA PRO A 55 -9.51 -6.36 -5.43
C PRO A 55 -8.54 -5.37 -6.10
N HIS A 56 -7.72 -5.91 -7.01
CA HIS A 56 -6.84 -5.06 -7.82
C HIS A 56 -7.69 -4.07 -8.63
N PRO A 57 -7.25 -2.80 -8.77
CA PRO A 57 -8.02 -1.80 -9.50
C PRO A 57 -8.47 -2.23 -10.90
N VAL A 58 -7.65 -3.01 -11.62
CA VAL A 58 -8.00 -3.46 -12.95
C VAL A 58 -9.26 -4.36 -12.97
N LYS A 59 -9.53 -5.09 -11.90
CA LYS A 59 -10.73 -5.92 -11.79
C LYS A 59 -12.01 -5.09 -11.79
N ILE A 60 -11.92 -3.85 -11.33
CA ILE A 60 -13.06 -2.95 -11.22
C ILE A 60 -13.15 -2.06 -12.47
N LEU A 61 -12.01 -1.49 -12.90
CA LEU A 61 -11.98 -0.48 -13.97
C LEU A 61 -11.96 -1.12 -15.37
N ALA A 62 -11.39 -2.31 -15.50
CA ALA A 62 -11.28 -3.00 -16.78
C ALA A 62 -11.41 -4.53 -16.58
N PRO A 63 -12.61 -5.00 -16.21
CA PRO A 63 -12.79 -6.41 -15.83
C PRO A 63 -12.52 -7.40 -16.98
N GLN A 64 -12.52 -6.93 -18.22
CA GLN A 64 -12.23 -7.78 -19.38
C GLN A 64 -10.73 -8.01 -19.58
N VAL A 65 -9.88 -7.32 -18.87
CA VAL A 65 -8.43 -7.49 -19.00
C VAL A 65 -8.00 -8.84 -18.46
N ASN A 66 -7.06 -9.49 -19.15
CA ASN A 66 -6.51 -10.77 -18.68
C ASN A 66 -5.69 -10.57 -17.41
N LEU A 67 -6.10 -11.25 -16.34
CA LEU A 67 -5.48 -11.12 -15.02
C LEU A 67 -4.38 -12.16 -14.75
N MET A 68 -4.00 -12.92 -15.77
CA MET A 68 -3.02 -14.00 -15.63
C MET A 68 -1.68 -13.56 -15.03
N PHE A 69 -1.28 -12.31 -15.26
CA PHE A 69 0.01 -11.81 -14.79
C PHE A 69 -0.06 -11.07 -13.45
N LEU A 70 -1.24 -11.00 -12.83
CA LEU A 70 -1.36 -10.36 -11.53
C LEU A 70 -0.87 -11.28 -10.42
N THR A 71 -0.14 -10.68 -9.49
CA THR A 71 0.33 -11.39 -8.30
C THR A 71 -0.85 -11.62 -7.36
N THR A 72 -0.94 -12.81 -6.77
CA THR A 72 -1.98 -13.09 -5.78
C THR A 72 -1.71 -12.34 -4.48
N PRO A 73 -2.75 -12.10 -3.64
CA PRO A 73 -2.53 -11.50 -2.34
C PRO A 73 -1.55 -12.30 -1.47
N GLU A 74 -1.59 -13.63 -1.54
CA GLU A 74 -0.71 -14.50 -0.77
C GLU A 74 0.75 -14.31 -1.18
N GLU A 75 1.01 -14.20 -2.48
CA GLU A 75 2.35 -13.96 -3.00
C GLU A 75 2.88 -12.59 -2.57
N LYS A 76 2.01 -11.57 -2.60
CA LYS A 76 2.38 -10.23 -2.14
C LYS A 76 2.74 -10.23 -0.66
N LEU A 77 1.94 -10.88 0.16
CA LEU A 77 2.19 -10.96 1.60
C LEU A 77 3.52 -11.64 1.89
N ALA A 78 3.85 -12.70 1.18
CA ALA A 78 5.13 -13.38 1.34
C ALA A 78 6.31 -12.45 1.02
N ARG A 79 6.19 -11.64 -0.02
CA ARG A 79 7.24 -10.66 -0.37
C ARG A 79 7.38 -9.58 0.68
N PHE A 80 6.26 -9.05 1.16
CA PHE A 80 6.29 -8.00 2.18
C PHE A 80 6.93 -8.51 3.46
N GLU A 81 6.57 -9.72 3.87
CA GLU A 81 7.14 -10.32 5.07
C GLU A 81 8.63 -10.55 4.91
N ALA A 82 9.06 -11.07 3.76
CA ALA A 82 10.48 -11.29 3.46
C ALA A 82 11.28 -9.99 3.46
N ALA A 83 10.66 -8.87 3.09
CA ALA A 83 11.32 -7.56 3.08
C ALA A 83 11.38 -6.92 4.47
N GLY A 84 10.65 -7.43 5.45
CA GLY A 84 10.64 -6.89 6.81
C GLY A 84 9.51 -5.89 7.08
N ILE A 85 8.47 -5.89 6.27
CA ILE A 85 7.30 -5.04 6.47
C ILE A 85 6.59 -5.42 7.77
N ASP A 86 6.18 -4.43 8.54
CA ASP A 86 5.52 -4.64 9.83
C ASP A 86 4.01 -4.77 9.72
N GLU A 87 3.42 -4.05 8.77
CA GLU A 87 1.96 -4.05 8.61
C GLU A 87 1.57 -3.88 7.16
N VAL A 88 0.54 -4.63 6.74
CA VAL A 88 -0.08 -4.49 5.41
C VAL A 88 -1.53 -4.12 5.60
N VAL A 89 -1.97 -3.06 4.94
CA VAL A 89 -3.36 -2.63 4.94
C VAL A 89 -3.94 -2.83 3.54
N PHE A 90 -4.97 -3.66 3.45
CA PHE A 90 -5.71 -3.85 2.21
C PHE A 90 -6.91 -2.92 2.19
N LEU A 91 -6.95 -2.06 1.19
CA LEU A 91 -8.12 -1.21 0.95
C LEU A 91 -8.98 -1.84 -0.13
N GLU A 92 -10.29 -1.78 0.08
CA GLU A 92 -11.24 -2.20 -0.94
C GLU A 92 -11.28 -1.13 -2.03
N PHE A 93 -10.92 -1.53 -3.26
CA PHE A 93 -10.97 -0.62 -4.39
C PHE A 93 -12.36 -0.65 -5.01
N THR A 94 -13.08 0.46 -4.89
CA THR A 94 -14.42 0.64 -5.45
C THR A 94 -14.40 1.79 -6.45
N THR A 95 -15.47 1.94 -7.25
CA THR A 95 -15.59 3.08 -8.15
C THR A 95 -15.65 4.39 -7.38
N ALA A 96 -16.30 4.39 -6.22
CA ALA A 96 -16.33 5.57 -5.34
C ALA A 96 -14.93 5.94 -4.85
N PHE A 97 -14.13 4.94 -4.45
CA PHE A 97 -12.75 5.17 -4.03
C PHE A 97 -11.90 5.73 -5.18
N ALA A 98 -12.08 5.20 -6.39
CA ALA A 98 -11.34 5.66 -7.57
C ALA A 98 -11.66 7.12 -7.92
N ALA A 99 -12.80 7.64 -7.49
CA ALA A 99 -13.22 9.01 -7.75
C ALA A 99 -12.63 10.03 -6.77
N LEU A 100 -11.95 9.59 -5.72
CA LEU A 100 -11.32 10.51 -4.78
C LEU A 100 -10.25 11.35 -5.46
N SER A 101 -10.21 12.65 -5.14
CA SER A 101 -9.14 13.51 -5.59
C SER A 101 -7.84 13.17 -4.83
N PRO A 102 -6.66 13.57 -5.35
CA PRO A 102 -5.42 13.39 -4.60
C PRO A 102 -5.46 14.00 -3.19
N ALA A 103 -6.07 15.18 -3.05
CA ALA A 103 -6.18 15.84 -1.75
C ALA A 103 -7.09 15.06 -0.79
N GLN A 104 -8.21 14.54 -1.29
CA GLN A 104 -9.13 13.74 -0.49
C GLN A 104 -8.47 12.43 -0.06
N PHE A 105 -7.75 11.79 -0.97
CA PHE A 105 -7.02 10.57 -0.66
C PHE A 105 -5.98 10.82 0.44
N ALA A 106 -5.18 11.86 0.28
CA ALA A 106 -4.14 12.18 1.25
C ALA A 106 -4.74 12.45 2.64
N LYS A 107 -5.82 13.22 2.70
CA LYS A 107 -6.44 13.55 3.98
C LYS A 107 -7.14 12.35 4.60
N GLN A 108 -8.01 11.68 3.86
CA GLN A 108 -8.87 10.64 4.42
C GLN A 108 -8.13 9.34 4.69
N VAL A 109 -7.22 8.95 3.82
CA VAL A 109 -6.53 7.66 3.91
C VAL A 109 -5.21 7.81 4.65
N LEU A 110 -4.36 8.69 4.18
CA LEU A 110 -2.99 8.78 4.71
C LEU A 110 -2.95 9.47 6.06
N CYS A 111 -3.62 10.60 6.21
CA CYS A 111 -3.58 11.34 7.48
C CYS A 111 -4.55 10.78 8.51
N ASP A 112 -5.85 10.79 8.20
CA ASP A 112 -6.87 10.42 9.17
C ASP A 112 -6.94 8.91 9.40
N GLY A 113 -6.75 8.11 8.33
CA GLY A 113 -6.85 6.66 8.41
C GLY A 113 -5.60 5.98 8.97
N ILE A 114 -4.43 6.40 8.55
CA ILE A 114 -3.18 5.71 8.89
C ILE A 114 -2.29 6.53 9.84
N GLY A 115 -2.31 7.85 9.71
CA GLY A 115 -1.39 8.70 10.48
C GLY A 115 0.01 8.67 9.91
N THR A 116 0.11 8.77 8.58
CA THR A 116 1.37 8.65 7.86
C THR A 116 2.35 9.77 8.22
N ARG A 117 3.60 9.39 8.51
CA ARG A 117 4.67 10.35 8.78
C ARG A 117 5.60 10.51 7.57
N GLU A 118 5.88 9.45 6.86
CA GLU A 118 6.64 9.49 5.61
C GLU A 118 5.98 8.60 4.58
N LEU A 119 5.94 9.05 3.34
CA LEU A 119 5.33 8.33 2.23
C LEU A 119 6.33 8.16 1.09
N TYR A 120 6.49 6.93 0.64
CA TYR A 120 7.33 6.58 -0.51
C TYR A 120 6.49 5.89 -1.55
N VAL A 121 6.50 6.38 -2.79
CA VAL A 121 5.71 5.81 -3.89
C VAL A 121 6.61 5.56 -5.10
N GLY A 122 6.18 4.61 -5.94
CA GLY A 122 6.88 4.35 -7.20
C GLY A 122 6.64 5.45 -8.23
N GLU A 123 7.50 5.50 -9.24
CA GLU A 123 7.47 6.55 -10.26
C GLU A 123 6.15 6.65 -11.01
N HIS A 124 5.49 5.50 -11.20
CA HIS A 124 4.26 5.44 -12.00
C HIS A 124 3.00 5.42 -11.16
N PHE A 125 3.13 5.62 -9.87
CA PHE A 125 1.95 5.66 -9.01
C PHE A 125 1.27 7.02 -9.09
N ALA A 126 -0.07 7.02 -9.25
CA ALA A 126 -0.88 8.22 -9.24
C ALA A 126 -2.02 8.07 -8.24
N PHE A 127 -2.31 9.14 -7.50
CA PHE A 127 -3.44 9.19 -6.57
C PHE A 127 -4.73 9.53 -7.32
N GLY A 128 -5.75 8.67 -7.18
CA GLY A 128 -7.06 8.93 -7.73
C GLY A 128 -7.00 9.15 -9.25
N LYS A 129 -7.65 10.15 -9.69
CA LYS A 129 -7.64 10.51 -11.12
C LYS A 129 -6.65 11.60 -11.41
#